data_410a3e65ef4b14ebac1acf2d1bf5453f
#
_entry.id   410a3e65ef4b14ebac1acf2d1bf5453f
#
_cell.length_a   1.000
_cell.length_b   1.000
_cell.length_c   1.000
_cell.angle_alpha   90.00
_cell.angle_beta   90.00
_cell.angle_gamma   90.00
#
_symmetry.space_group_name_H-M   'P 1'
#
loop_
_entity.id
_entity.type
_entity.pdbx_description
1 polymer ?
#
loop_
_entity_poly.entity_id
_entity_poly.type
_entity_poly.pdbx_seq_one_letter_code
_entity_poly.pdbx_strand_id
1 'polypeptide(L)'
;MSKLLEGRVAIVTGAGRGIGREHALELARQGAKVVVNDYGVSLAGEGTGESPAEEVVSLIKGMGGEAVANGADVADFEQAGAMVQQAIDEFGGLDILVNNAGFVRDRMLVNATEDEWDAVIRVHMKGHFAPLRHAASYWRAESKAGRNKSTRTKS
;
A
#
# COMPACT_ATOMS: atom_id res chain seq x y z
N MET A 1 20.45 -16.85 6.48
CA MET A 1 20.69 -15.39 6.26
C MET A 1 19.56 -14.60 6.88
N SER A 2 19.88 -13.54 7.61
CA SER A 2 18.86 -12.62 8.10
C SER A 2 18.19 -11.93 6.91
N LYS A 3 16.89 -11.82 6.96
CA LYS A 3 16.12 -11.08 5.94
C LYS A 3 16.36 -9.57 6.12
N LEU A 4 16.56 -8.85 5.03
CA LEU A 4 16.91 -7.41 5.05
C LEU A 4 15.87 -6.54 5.74
N LEU A 5 14.59 -6.92 5.67
CA LEU A 5 13.46 -6.13 6.15
C LEU A 5 12.74 -6.79 7.34
N GLU A 6 13.39 -7.70 8.02
CA GLU A 6 12.80 -8.36 9.18
C GLU A 6 12.37 -7.33 10.23
N GLY A 7 11.14 -7.46 10.72
CA GLY A 7 10.53 -6.51 11.65
C GLY A 7 10.07 -5.18 11.05
N ARG A 8 10.20 -4.98 9.73
CA ARG A 8 9.68 -3.79 9.04
C ARG A 8 8.24 -4.00 8.61
N VAL A 9 7.51 -2.89 8.53
CA VAL A 9 6.13 -2.86 8.07
C VAL A 9 6.03 -1.97 6.84
N ALA A 10 5.44 -2.50 5.78
CA ALA A 10 5.29 -1.81 4.50
C ALA A 10 3.83 -1.71 4.08
N ILE A 11 3.48 -0.60 3.44
CA ILE A 11 2.27 -0.46 2.63
C ILE A 11 2.69 -0.37 1.17
N VAL A 12 2.04 -1.14 0.30
CA VAL A 12 2.17 -1.02 -1.16
C VAL A 12 0.80 -0.72 -1.74
N THR A 13 0.66 0.43 -2.41
CA THR A 13 -0.59 0.81 -3.05
C THR A 13 -0.66 0.27 -4.47
N GLY A 14 -1.86 -0.08 -4.94
CA GLY A 14 -2.03 -0.71 -6.25
C GLY A 14 -1.32 -2.06 -6.36
N ALA A 15 -1.29 -2.83 -5.29
CA ALA A 15 -0.46 -4.02 -5.14
C ALA A 15 -1.16 -5.34 -5.50
N GLY A 16 -2.38 -5.30 -6.01
CA GLY A 16 -3.10 -6.51 -6.40
C GLY A 16 -2.59 -7.13 -7.69
N ARG A 17 -1.93 -6.36 -8.55
CA ARG A 17 -1.46 -6.79 -9.87
C ARG A 17 -0.18 -6.06 -10.30
N GLY A 18 0.47 -6.59 -11.33
CA GLY A 18 1.59 -5.96 -12.01
C GLY A 18 2.78 -5.66 -11.08
N ILE A 19 3.39 -4.50 -11.27
CA ILE A 19 4.61 -4.08 -10.54
C ILE A 19 4.35 -4.00 -9.04
N GLY A 20 3.21 -3.45 -8.62
CA GLY A 20 2.86 -3.33 -7.20
C GLY A 20 2.78 -4.69 -6.49
N ARG A 21 2.23 -5.70 -7.17
CA ARG A 21 2.21 -7.08 -6.67
C ARG A 21 3.62 -7.61 -6.44
N GLU A 22 4.52 -7.44 -7.41
CA GLU A 22 5.90 -7.92 -7.28
C GLU A 22 6.67 -7.18 -6.17
N HIS A 23 6.42 -5.87 -5.99
CA HIS A 23 6.94 -5.14 -4.83
C HIS A 23 6.45 -5.73 -3.51
N ALA A 24 5.17 -6.00 -3.38
CA ALA A 24 4.60 -6.58 -2.16
C ALA A 24 5.20 -7.96 -1.86
N LEU A 25 5.30 -8.82 -2.88
CA LEU A 25 5.90 -10.15 -2.74
C LEU A 25 7.38 -10.10 -2.35
N GLU A 26 8.16 -9.21 -2.99
CA GLU A 26 9.59 -9.10 -2.67
C GLU A 26 9.82 -8.51 -1.27
N LEU A 27 9.09 -7.47 -0.88
CA LEU A 27 9.18 -6.94 0.49
C LEU A 27 8.87 -8.03 1.53
N ALA A 28 7.86 -8.87 1.28
CA ALA A 28 7.53 -9.99 2.14
C ALA A 28 8.62 -11.08 2.16
N ARG A 29 9.24 -11.41 1.01
CA ARG A 29 10.38 -12.34 0.95
C ARG A 29 11.54 -11.85 1.80
N GLN A 30 11.76 -10.55 1.84
CA GLN A 30 12.79 -9.91 2.65
C GLN A 30 12.39 -9.74 4.13
N GLY A 31 11.20 -10.21 4.53
CA GLY A 31 10.78 -10.27 5.92
C GLY A 31 9.90 -9.12 6.41
N ALA A 32 9.50 -8.21 5.53
CA ALA A 32 8.53 -7.18 5.88
C ALA A 32 7.13 -7.78 6.06
N LYS A 33 6.37 -7.19 6.97
CA LYS A 33 4.92 -7.38 7.06
C LYS A 33 4.27 -6.37 6.12
N VAL A 34 3.31 -6.78 5.30
CA VAL A 34 2.83 -5.98 4.17
C VAL A 34 1.33 -5.72 4.25
N VAL A 35 0.95 -4.46 4.17
CA VAL A 35 -0.42 -4.07 3.82
C VAL A 35 -0.49 -3.99 2.29
N VAL A 36 -1.29 -4.87 1.71
CA VAL A 36 -1.51 -4.97 0.26
C VAL A 36 -2.76 -4.17 -0.07
N ASN A 37 -2.57 -2.96 -0.58
CA ASN A 37 -3.70 -2.11 -0.98
C ASN A 37 -3.99 -2.30 -2.47
N ASP A 38 -5.26 -2.51 -2.78
CA ASP A 38 -5.79 -2.40 -4.14
C ASP A 38 -7.24 -1.93 -4.09
N TYR A 39 -7.53 -0.83 -4.79
CA TYR A 39 -8.90 -0.30 -4.91
C TYR A 39 -9.78 -1.15 -5.82
N GLY A 40 -9.19 -2.05 -6.58
CA GLY A 40 -9.90 -3.00 -7.42
C GLY A 40 -10.92 -3.78 -6.60
N VAL A 41 -12.13 -3.22 -6.50
CA VAL A 41 -13.33 -3.99 -6.23
C VAL A 41 -13.32 -5.09 -7.28
N SER A 42 -13.53 -6.32 -6.89
CA SER A 42 -13.86 -7.34 -7.88
C SER A 42 -14.89 -6.72 -8.82
N LEU A 43 -14.55 -6.53 -10.08
CA LEU A 43 -15.50 -6.12 -11.13
C LEU A 43 -16.58 -7.21 -11.33
N ALA A 44 -16.53 -8.24 -10.52
CA ALA A 44 -17.47 -9.30 -10.40
C ALA A 44 -18.32 -9.09 -9.14
N GLY A 45 -19.36 -8.32 -9.26
CA GLY A 45 -20.54 -8.48 -8.42
C GLY A 45 -21.17 -9.89 -8.57
N GLU A 46 -20.49 -10.81 -9.21
CA GLU A 46 -20.90 -12.19 -9.47
C GLU A 46 -19.66 -13.08 -9.49
N GLY A 47 -19.11 -13.43 -8.34
CA GLY A 47 -18.06 -14.42 -8.29
C GLY A 47 -17.50 -14.61 -6.90
N THR A 48 -17.46 -15.84 -6.48
CA THR A 48 -16.82 -16.39 -5.28
C THR A 48 -15.29 -16.30 -5.33
N GLY A 49 -14.72 -15.24 -5.93
CA GLY A 49 -13.28 -15.04 -6.10
C GLY A 49 -12.72 -14.04 -5.08
N GLU A 50 -11.54 -14.34 -4.56
CA GLU A 50 -10.76 -13.41 -3.76
C GLU A 50 -10.49 -12.11 -4.56
N SER A 51 -10.44 -10.96 -3.87
CA SER A 51 -10.01 -9.72 -4.51
C SER A 51 -8.53 -9.82 -4.90
N PRO A 52 -8.05 -9.01 -5.87
CA PRO A 52 -6.63 -9.02 -6.24
C PRO A 52 -5.68 -8.82 -5.06
N ALA A 53 -6.07 -7.98 -4.09
CA ALA A 53 -5.29 -7.80 -2.86
C ALA A 53 -5.26 -9.07 -2.00
N GLU A 54 -6.39 -9.75 -1.85
CA GLU A 54 -6.49 -11.00 -1.07
C GLU A 54 -5.68 -12.13 -1.69
N GLU A 55 -5.66 -12.24 -3.02
CA GLU A 55 -4.79 -13.20 -3.72
C GLU A 55 -3.32 -13.00 -3.37
N VAL A 56 -2.84 -11.75 -3.36
CA VAL A 56 -1.45 -11.43 -2.99
C VAL A 56 -1.18 -11.73 -1.52
N VAL A 57 -2.13 -11.42 -0.63
CA VAL A 57 -2.05 -11.77 0.79
C VAL A 57 -1.93 -13.28 0.98
N SER A 58 -2.73 -14.06 0.27
CA SER A 58 -2.67 -15.52 0.31
C SER A 58 -1.31 -16.06 -0.14
N LEU A 59 -0.75 -15.49 -1.21
CA LEU A 59 0.60 -15.83 -1.69
C LEU A 59 1.68 -15.51 -0.64
N ILE A 60 1.61 -14.34 -0.01
CA ILE A 60 2.56 -13.94 1.04
C ILE A 60 2.48 -14.89 2.24
N LYS A 61 1.28 -15.22 2.69
CA LYS A 61 1.06 -16.18 3.78
C LYS A 61 1.57 -17.57 3.41
N GLY A 62 1.36 -18.00 2.15
CA GLY A 62 1.88 -19.27 1.64
C GLY A 62 3.41 -19.37 1.65
N MET A 63 4.12 -18.24 1.57
CA MET A 63 5.58 -18.15 1.72
C MET A 63 6.06 -18.07 3.18
N GLY A 64 5.14 -18.10 4.15
CA GLY A 64 5.45 -17.91 5.57
C GLY A 64 5.59 -16.44 5.98
N GLY A 65 5.15 -15.49 5.15
CA GLY A 65 5.13 -14.07 5.47
C GLY A 65 3.83 -13.64 6.14
N GLU A 66 3.76 -12.37 6.52
CA GLU A 66 2.58 -11.75 7.11
C GLU A 66 2.08 -10.62 6.23
N ALA A 67 0.79 -10.64 5.91
CA ALA A 67 0.15 -9.59 5.12
C ALA A 67 -1.33 -9.45 5.45
N VAL A 68 -1.87 -8.27 5.18
CA VAL A 68 -3.31 -7.97 5.23
C VAL A 68 -3.72 -7.21 3.99
N ALA A 69 -4.95 -7.43 3.54
CA ALA A 69 -5.53 -6.71 2.41
C ALA A 69 -6.13 -5.38 2.87
N ASN A 70 -6.12 -4.40 1.97
CA ASN A 70 -6.74 -3.10 2.15
C ASN A 70 -7.39 -2.66 0.83
N GLY A 71 -8.63 -2.17 0.90
CA GLY A 71 -9.42 -1.73 -0.26
C GLY A 71 -9.55 -0.21 -0.40
N ALA A 72 -8.74 0.58 0.28
CA ALA A 72 -8.85 2.04 0.27
C ALA A 72 -8.64 2.64 -1.12
N ASP A 73 -9.45 3.65 -1.44
CA ASP A 73 -9.14 4.61 -2.48
C ASP A 73 -8.02 5.54 -1.98
N VAL A 74 -6.84 5.43 -2.57
CA VAL A 74 -5.65 6.21 -2.16
C VAL A 74 -5.84 7.72 -2.33
N ALA A 75 -6.76 8.16 -3.18
CA ALA A 75 -7.09 9.56 -3.40
C ALA A 75 -8.21 10.07 -2.49
N ASP A 76 -8.79 9.21 -1.67
CA ASP A 76 -9.65 9.60 -0.56
C ASP A 76 -8.79 9.79 0.70
N PHE A 77 -8.81 11.01 1.24
CA PHE A 77 -7.91 11.39 2.32
C PHE A 77 -8.17 10.60 3.62
N GLU A 78 -9.43 10.36 3.94
CA GLU A 78 -9.82 9.59 5.15
C GLU A 78 -9.49 8.10 5.00
N GLN A 79 -9.80 7.52 3.84
CA GLN A 79 -9.47 6.13 3.56
C GLN A 79 -7.95 5.89 3.56
N ALA A 80 -7.17 6.81 3.00
CA ALA A 80 -5.71 6.75 3.06
C ALA A 80 -5.19 6.79 4.51
N GLY A 81 -5.80 7.62 5.36
CA GLY A 81 -5.51 7.66 6.79
C GLY A 81 -5.83 6.36 7.50
N ALA A 82 -7.00 5.78 7.21
CA ALA A 82 -7.42 4.49 7.75
C ALA A 82 -6.48 3.34 7.32
N MET A 83 -5.95 3.38 6.10
CA MET A 83 -4.96 2.41 5.62
C MET A 83 -3.65 2.48 6.42
N VAL A 84 -3.15 3.68 6.70
CA VAL A 84 -1.97 3.87 7.57
C VAL A 84 -2.26 3.38 8.97
N GLN A 85 -3.44 3.69 9.52
CA GLN A 85 -3.85 3.21 10.83
C GLN A 85 -3.96 1.70 10.90
N GLN A 86 -4.45 1.05 9.83
CA GLN A 86 -4.48 -0.42 9.75
C GLN A 86 -3.08 -1.03 9.88
N ALA A 87 -2.07 -0.47 9.22
CA ALA A 87 -0.70 -0.95 9.37
C ALA A 87 -0.20 -0.86 10.82
N ILE A 88 -0.53 0.23 11.50
CA ILE A 88 -0.17 0.44 12.90
C ILE A 88 -0.88 -0.56 13.81
N ASP A 89 -2.18 -0.74 13.63
CA ASP A 89 -3.01 -1.62 14.46
C ASP A 89 -2.66 -3.10 14.28
N GLU A 90 -2.46 -3.53 13.03
CA GLU A 90 -2.17 -4.94 12.70
C GLU A 90 -0.72 -5.33 13.00
N PHE A 91 0.23 -4.43 12.72
CA PHE A 91 1.66 -4.77 12.73
C PHE A 91 2.51 -3.92 13.68
N GLY A 92 1.91 -3.00 14.39
CA GLY A 92 2.57 -2.18 15.40
C GLY A 92 3.36 -0.98 14.87
N GLY A 93 3.21 -0.63 13.60
CA GLY A 93 3.88 0.54 13.03
C GLY A 93 3.88 0.57 11.51
N LEU A 94 4.59 1.52 10.94
CA LEU A 94 4.79 1.69 9.50
C LEU A 94 6.20 2.21 9.25
N ASP A 95 6.89 1.62 8.30
CA ASP A 95 8.27 1.96 7.96
C ASP A 95 8.49 2.31 6.50
N ILE A 96 7.71 1.69 5.63
CA ILE A 96 7.88 1.77 4.17
C ILE A 96 6.52 2.06 3.56
N LEU A 97 6.45 3.08 2.73
CA LEU A 97 5.30 3.36 1.87
C LEU A 97 5.75 3.34 0.41
N VAL A 98 5.16 2.45 -0.38
CA VAL A 98 5.34 2.40 -1.83
C VAL A 98 4.07 2.92 -2.49
N ASN A 99 4.12 4.15 -2.98
CA ASN A 99 3.06 4.79 -3.75
C ASN A 99 3.14 4.31 -5.21
N ASN A 100 2.56 3.16 -5.48
CA ASN A 100 2.55 2.53 -6.81
C ASN A 100 1.20 2.67 -7.52
N ALA A 101 0.10 2.90 -6.81
CA ALA A 101 -1.22 3.00 -7.41
C ALA A 101 -1.25 4.08 -8.50
N GLY A 102 -1.78 3.71 -9.65
CA GLY A 102 -1.89 4.59 -10.82
C GLY A 102 -2.51 3.87 -12.00
N PHE A 103 -2.95 4.63 -12.96
CA PHE A 103 -3.44 4.12 -14.24
C PHE A 103 -3.20 5.17 -15.33
N VAL A 104 -3.29 4.74 -16.58
CA VAL A 104 -3.14 5.62 -17.74
C VAL A 104 -4.47 5.78 -18.48
N ARG A 105 -4.63 6.92 -19.13
CA ARG A 105 -5.62 7.18 -20.15
C ARG A 105 -4.87 7.58 -21.42
N ASP A 106 -4.36 6.56 -22.10
CA ASP A 106 -3.55 6.77 -23.29
C ASP A 106 -4.42 7.24 -24.45
N ARG A 107 -4.21 8.50 -24.84
CA ARG A 107 -5.01 9.19 -25.84
C ARG A 107 -4.24 10.37 -26.43
N MET A 108 -4.49 10.67 -27.71
CA MET A 108 -3.98 11.93 -28.29
C MET A 108 -4.56 13.12 -27.51
N LEU A 109 -3.72 14.09 -27.21
CA LEU A 109 -4.08 15.25 -26.40
C LEU A 109 -5.36 15.95 -26.89
N VAL A 110 -5.51 16.09 -28.23
CA VAL A 110 -6.67 16.76 -28.85
C VAL A 110 -8.00 16.01 -28.61
N ASN A 111 -7.93 14.75 -28.22
CA ASN A 111 -9.11 13.91 -27.96
C ASN A 111 -9.31 13.62 -26.47
N ALA A 112 -8.38 14.08 -25.61
CA ALA A 112 -8.48 13.86 -24.17
C ALA A 112 -9.65 14.67 -23.60
N THR A 113 -10.43 14.05 -22.73
CA THR A 113 -11.50 14.73 -22.00
C THR A 113 -10.98 15.27 -20.66
N GLU A 114 -11.67 16.30 -20.14
CA GLU A 114 -11.37 16.83 -18.79
C GLU A 114 -11.48 15.75 -17.72
N ASP A 115 -12.52 14.90 -17.77
CA ASP A 115 -12.72 13.80 -16.83
C ASP A 115 -11.56 12.78 -16.85
N GLU A 116 -11.02 12.48 -18.03
CA GLU A 116 -9.85 11.60 -18.16
C GLU A 116 -8.61 12.22 -17.53
N TRP A 117 -8.41 13.53 -17.74
CA TRP A 117 -7.33 14.28 -17.11
C TRP A 117 -7.48 14.30 -15.59
N ASP A 118 -8.64 14.68 -15.09
CA ASP A 118 -8.92 14.78 -13.65
C ASP A 118 -8.76 13.44 -12.95
N ALA A 119 -9.20 12.35 -13.57
CA ALA A 119 -9.07 11.02 -13.02
C ALA A 119 -7.60 10.60 -12.85
N VAL A 120 -6.75 10.88 -13.84
CA VAL A 120 -5.32 10.56 -13.78
C VAL A 120 -4.61 11.43 -12.74
N ILE A 121 -4.86 12.74 -12.73
CA ILE A 121 -4.30 13.66 -11.73
C ILE A 121 -4.76 13.26 -10.32
N ARG A 122 -6.02 12.92 -10.16
CA ARG A 122 -6.54 12.50 -8.85
C ARG A 122 -5.77 11.32 -8.27
N VAL A 123 -5.53 10.27 -9.04
CA VAL A 123 -4.84 9.09 -8.54
C VAL A 123 -3.33 9.31 -8.44
N HIS A 124 -2.70 9.90 -9.46
CA HIS A 124 -1.24 10.07 -9.48
C HIS A 124 -0.71 11.20 -8.59
N MET A 125 -1.49 12.27 -8.37
CA MET A 125 -1.08 13.35 -7.48
C MET A 125 -1.68 13.20 -6.09
N LYS A 126 -3.00 13.26 -5.98
CA LYS A 126 -3.68 13.17 -4.68
C LYS A 126 -3.51 11.78 -4.04
N GLY A 127 -3.55 10.72 -4.84
CA GLY A 127 -3.35 9.34 -4.39
C GLY A 127 -1.93 9.03 -3.91
N HIS A 128 -0.95 9.86 -4.22
CA HIS A 128 0.40 9.81 -3.64
C HIS A 128 0.51 10.74 -2.42
N PHE A 129 -0.10 11.91 -2.50
CA PHE A 129 -0.10 12.88 -1.39
C PHE A 129 -0.81 12.34 -0.15
N ALA A 130 -2.02 11.80 -0.28
CA ALA A 130 -2.83 11.42 0.87
C ALA A 130 -2.18 10.31 1.72
N PRO A 131 -1.75 9.17 1.18
CA PRO A 131 -1.02 8.18 1.97
C PRO A 131 0.28 8.72 2.57
N LEU A 132 1.06 9.46 1.79
CA LEU A 132 2.32 10.04 2.26
C LEU A 132 2.11 11.04 3.39
N ARG A 133 1.09 11.88 3.29
CA ARG A 133 0.77 12.87 4.33
C ARG A 133 0.48 12.20 5.68
N HIS A 134 -0.28 11.12 5.69
CA HIS A 134 -0.58 10.37 6.90
C HIS A 134 0.65 9.60 7.41
N ALA A 135 1.38 8.93 6.55
CA ALA A 135 2.61 8.23 6.91
C ALA A 135 3.67 9.19 7.49
N ALA A 136 3.88 10.33 6.85
CA ALA A 136 4.84 11.34 7.32
C ALA A 136 4.47 11.93 8.69
N SER A 137 3.18 12.14 8.96
CA SER A 137 2.72 12.55 10.27
C SER A 137 3.06 11.53 11.35
N TYR A 138 2.81 10.26 11.08
CA TYR A 138 3.15 9.16 11.97
C TYR A 138 4.68 9.09 12.20
N TRP A 139 5.47 9.09 11.15
CA TRP A 139 6.94 9.04 11.26
C TRP A 139 7.51 10.22 12.05
N ARG A 140 6.98 11.42 11.82
CA ARG A 140 7.40 12.61 12.58
C ARG A 140 7.09 12.46 14.07
N ALA A 141 5.90 11.96 14.41
CA ALA A 141 5.51 11.72 15.81
C ALA A 141 6.40 10.65 16.47
N GLU A 142 6.67 9.55 15.77
CA GLU A 142 7.55 8.49 16.26
C GLU A 142 8.98 8.99 16.47
N SER A 143 9.52 9.78 15.56
CA SER A 143 10.85 10.38 15.69
C SER A 143 10.94 11.33 16.87
N LYS A 144 9.95 12.20 17.07
CA LYS A 144 9.90 13.12 18.21
C LYS A 144 9.79 12.39 19.56
N ALA A 145 9.12 11.24 19.58
CA ALA A 145 9.00 10.40 20.77
C ALA A 145 10.23 9.50 21.00
N GLY A 146 11.26 9.59 20.16
CA GLY A 146 12.46 8.76 20.25
C GLY A 146 12.25 7.30 19.83
N ARG A 147 11.11 6.96 19.25
CA ARG A 147 10.78 5.61 18.78
C ARG A 147 11.22 5.39 17.34
N ASN A 148 12.48 5.65 17.03
CA ASN A 148 13.05 5.28 15.74
C ASN A 148 13.56 3.82 15.77
N LYS A 149 13.76 3.23 14.60
CA LYS A 149 13.95 1.78 14.46
C LYS A 149 15.24 1.18 14.99
N SER A 150 16.24 2.00 15.27
CA SER A 150 17.44 1.52 15.99
C SER A 150 17.10 1.02 17.39
N THR A 151 15.96 1.46 17.95
CA THR A 151 15.48 1.05 19.27
C THR A 151 14.49 -0.10 19.26
N ARG A 152 13.83 -0.39 18.12
CA ARG A 152 12.85 -1.50 18.01
C ARG A 152 13.48 -2.87 17.83
N THR A 153 14.72 -2.94 17.40
CA THR A 153 15.43 -4.21 17.14
C THR A 153 16.15 -4.78 18.35
N LYS A 154 15.97 -4.19 19.53
CA LYS A 154 16.68 -4.58 20.77
C LYS A 154 15.78 -5.10 21.89
N SER A 155 14.57 -5.55 21.56
CA SER A 155 13.71 -6.23 22.54
C SER A 155 13.35 -7.63 22.11
#